data_a357df05af7cc71b7df624b854da9223
#
_entry.id   a357df05af7cc71b7df624b854da9223
#
_cell.length_a   1.000
_cell.length_b   1.000
_cell.length_c   1.000
_cell.angle_alpha   90.00
_cell.angle_beta   90.00
_cell.angle_gamma   90.00
#
_symmetry.space_group_name_H-M   'P 1'
#
loop_
_entity.id
_entity.type
_entity.pdbx_description
1 polymer ?
#
loop_
_entity_poly.entity_id
_entity_poly.type
_entity_poly.pdbx_seq_one_letter_code
_entity_poly.pdbx_strand_id
1 'polypeptide(L)'
;MAHVVTCFVRERGKVLLTRRSDAVGTYRGRWAGVSGYVESDSADPENGSLDAERDARRELREEIGLTDDDLELVRTGETIDVDDAEGSFVVHPFLFESDTREVTTNEELAAVEWVDPTAIRERETVPRLWETWRRVAPTVETVRTDRTHGSAWIAARALEVLRDAAAEAGEDATDWDDVLGVAGDLRDARPEMAAVANRVNRVVAGSRRGNDDCDRLVERAIDALASAFEADDAAARTAATRLRDDGTTAVATLSRSGTVREAIAALTTANGRPLAELVVAESRPEREGVGVAEWAARETDATVTLTTEAGLPTALAARDVGAVLVGADSIRPNGDVVNKTGTRVLALAAWDLDVPLYAVASKDKVWPASDGRDAAPAVPDVDSPADAVYDGDAEVTVHAPTFEVTPAALVDGVATEAGLLDDAAIREVAAAHAANASWGE
;
A
#
# COMPACT_ATOMS: atom_id res chain seq x y z
N MET A 1 -22.11 30.38 7.57
CA MET A 1 -20.78 29.77 7.48
C MET A 1 -20.53 29.44 6.00
N ALA A 2 -19.36 29.77 5.49
CA ALA A 2 -18.99 29.36 4.14
C ALA A 2 -18.48 27.91 4.18
N HIS A 3 -18.85 27.11 3.20
CA HIS A 3 -18.34 25.74 3.06
C HIS A 3 -17.09 25.76 2.19
N VAL A 4 -16.02 25.08 2.65
CA VAL A 4 -14.73 24.99 1.94
C VAL A 4 -14.25 23.55 1.93
N VAL A 5 -13.60 23.14 0.85
CA VAL A 5 -12.88 21.85 0.80
C VAL A 5 -11.44 22.04 1.25
N THR A 6 -10.85 21.01 1.85
CA THR A 6 -9.42 20.90 2.08
C THR A 6 -8.97 19.51 1.65
N CYS A 7 -8.19 19.47 0.58
CA CYS A 7 -7.74 18.24 -0.05
C CYS A 7 -6.28 17.98 0.29
N PHE A 8 -6.01 16.82 0.87
CA PHE A 8 -4.68 16.27 1.00
C PHE A 8 -4.45 15.30 -0.16
N VAL A 9 -3.38 15.51 -0.90
CA VAL A 9 -2.91 14.55 -1.90
C VAL A 9 -1.72 13.82 -1.31
N ARG A 10 -1.77 12.48 -1.29
CA ARG A 10 -0.72 11.63 -0.73
C ARG A 10 -0.02 10.85 -1.83
N GLU A 11 1.30 10.79 -1.75
CA GLU A 11 2.13 9.91 -2.57
C GLU A 11 3.24 9.32 -1.68
N ARG A 12 3.32 7.99 -1.60
CA ARG A 12 4.31 7.24 -0.80
C ARG A 12 4.50 7.79 0.62
N GLY A 13 3.38 8.02 1.33
CA GLY A 13 3.38 8.47 2.72
C GLY A 13 3.64 9.96 2.96
N LYS A 14 4.00 10.72 1.92
CA LYS A 14 4.09 12.18 1.97
C LYS A 14 2.81 12.82 1.48
N VAL A 15 2.50 13.99 2.01
CA VAL A 15 1.36 14.81 1.58
C VAL A 15 1.84 16.09 0.94
N LEU A 16 1.09 16.54 -0.07
CA LEU A 16 1.31 17.84 -0.68
C LEU A 16 0.74 18.92 0.23
N LEU A 17 1.58 19.85 0.65
CA LEU A 17 1.16 21.11 1.24
C LEU A 17 1.36 22.25 0.25
N THR A 18 0.41 23.16 0.22
CA THR A 18 0.42 24.36 -0.61
C THR A 18 0.58 25.59 0.27
N ARG A 19 1.37 26.56 -0.15
CA ARG A 19 1.49 27.85 0.50
C ARG A 19 0.67 28.88 -0.25
N ARG A 20 -0.30 29.46 0.42
CA ARG A 20 -1.23 30.44 -0.15
C ARG A 20 -0.50 31.70 -0.56
N SER A 21 -0.76 32.23 -1.76
CA SER A 21 -0.15 33.44 -2.28
C SER A 21 -0.85 34.73 -1.77
N ASP A 22 -0.37 35.89 -2.18
CA ASP A 22 -1.02 37.19 -1.90
C ASP A 22 -2.29 37.40 -2.75
N ALA A 23 -2.53 36.58 -3.78
CA ALA A 23 -3.69 36.66 -4.65
C ALA A 23 -4.98 36.13 -3.97
N VAL A 24 -4.86 35.28 -2.96
CA VAL A 24 -6.03 34.70 -2.27
C VAL A 24 -6.67 35.67 -1.27
N GLY A 25 -7.95 35.45 -0.95
CA GLY A 25 -8.74 36.29 -0.05
C GLY A 25 -8.39 36.15 1.42
N THR A 26 -8.04 34.91 1.89
CA THR A 26 -7.87 34.55 3.32
C THR A 26 -6.57 33.81 3.54
N TYR A 27 -6.03 33.87 4.78
CA TYR A 27 -4.85 33.13 5.25
C TYR A 27 -3.61 33.24 4.36
N ARG A 28 -3.31 34.41 3.82
CA ARG A 28 -2.15 34.65 2.95
C ARG A 28 -0.83 34.23 3.59
N GLY A 29 0.02 33.56 2.81
CA GLY A 29 1.32 33.08 3.26
C GLY A 29 1.29 31.86 4.17
N ARG A 30 0.10 31.37 4.57
CA ARG A 30 -0.07 30.17 5.38
C ARG A 30 0.00 28.91 4.53
N TRP A 31 0.44 27.81 5.16
CA TRP A 31 0.41 26.49 4.57
C TRP A 31 -0.96 25.84 4.76
N ALA A 32 -1.42 25.13 3.74
CA ALA A 32 -2.72 24.43 3.71
C ALA A 32 -2.62 23.15 2.86
N GLY A 33 -3.66 22.34 2.83
CA GLY A 33 -3.94 21.48 1.68
C GLY A 33 -4.48 22.30 0.51
N VAL A 34 -4.70 21.70 -0.65
CA VAL A 34 -5.42 22.36 -1.75
C VAL A 34 -6.83 22.68 -1.27
N SER A 35 -7.29 23.94 -1.40
CA SER A 35 -8.50 24.41 -0.70
C SER A 35 -9.26 25.46 -1.49
N GLY A 36 -10.56 25.25 -1.65
CA GLY A 36 -11.46 26.20 -2.30
C GLY A 36 -12.87 26.20 -1.73
N TYR A 37 -13.71 27.09 -2.22
CA TYR A 37 -15.10 27.18 -1.79
C TYR A 37 -15.97 26.10 -2.44
N VAL A 38 -16.89 25.55 -1.63
CA VAL A 38 -18.00 24.73 -2.17
C VAL A 38 -19.01 25.66 -2.80
N GLU A 39 -19.26 25.48 -4.09
CA GLU A 39 -20.20 26.32 -4.83
C GLU A 39 -21.65 25.94 -4.54
N SER A 40 -22.52 26.92 -4.48
CA SER A 40 -23.96 26.70 -4.16
C SER A 40 -24.72 25.93 -5.25
N ASP A 41 -24.19 25.87 -6.47
CA ASP A 41 -24.73 25.09 -7.58
C ASP A 41 -24.28 23.61 -7.56
N SER A 42 -23.34 23.27 -6.67
CA SER A 42 -22.95 21.88 -6.37
C SER A 42 -23.99 21.13 -5.53
N ALA A 43 -25.13 21.75 -5.18
CA ALA A 43 -26.18 21.07 -4.44
C ALA A 43 -26.83 19.95 -5.28
N ASP A 44 -26.96 18.75 -4.70
CA ASP A 44 -27.68 17.64 -5.31
C ASP A 44 -29.14 18.05 -5.56
N PRO A 45 -29.63 18.00 -6.82
CA PRO A 45 -30.98 18.40 -7.15
C PRO A 45 -32.08 17.58 -6.49
N GLU A 46 -31.80 16.36 -6.01
CA GLU A 46 -32.78 15.46 -5.39
C GLU A 46 -32.90 15.64 -3.86
N ASN A 47 -31.80 15.98 -3.18
CA ASN A 47 -31.78 16.06 -1.70
C ASN A 47 -31.21 17.38 -1.15
N GLY A 48 -30.69 18.27 -2.01
CA GLY A 48 -30.12 19.56 -1.61
C GLY A 48 -28.79 19.46 -0.84
N SER A 49 -28.15 18.28 -0.80
CA SER A 49 -26.83 18.11 -0.20
C SER A 49 -25.74 18.73 -1.09
N LEU A 50 -24.69 19.28 -0.46
CA LEU A 50 -23.55 19.83 -1.19
C LEU A 50 -22.68 18.69 -1.74
N ASP A 51 -22.33 18.77 -3.03
CA ASP A 51 -21.36 17.88 -3.66
C ASP A 51 -19.94 18.42 -3.47
N ALA A 52 -19.45 18.35 -2.25
CA ALA A 52 -18.12 18.83 -1.89
C ALA A 52 -16.99 18.06 -2.58
N GLU A 53 -17.20 16.79 -2.97
CA GLU A 53 -16.19 16.01 -3.71
C GLU A 53 -15.98 16.57 -5.11
N ARG A 54 -17.04 16.97 -5.81
CA ARG A 54 -16.93 17.60 -7.13
C ARG A 54 -16.08 18.87 -7.08
N ASP A 55 -16.29 19.71 -6.06
CA ASP A 55 -15.50 20.92 -5.87
C ASP A 55 -14.07 20.61 -5.46
N ALA A 56 -13.84 19.58 -4.61
CA ALA A 56 -12.50 19.11 -4.28
C ALA A 56 -11.69 18.70 -5.53
N ARG A 57 -12.30 17.95 -6.46
CA ARG A 57 -11.65 17.54 -7.72
C ARG A 57 -11.43 18.73 -8.66
N ARG A 58 -12.35 19.71 -8.66
CA ARG A 58 -12.18 20.95 -9.42
C ARG A 58 -10.97 21.74 -8.92
N GLU A 59 -10.86 21.99 -7.61
CA GLU A 59 -9.74 22.72 -7.01
C GLU A 59 -8.39 22.02 -7.25
N LEU A 60 -8.33 20.68 -7.14
CA LEU A 60 -7.11 19.93 -7.44
C LEU A 60 -6.65 20.12 -8.89
N ARG A 61 -7.61 20.16 -9.83
CA ARG A 61 -7.29 20.41 -11.25
C ARG A 61 -6.87 21.85 -11.49
N GLU A 62 -7.52 22.83 -10.87
CA GLU A 62 -7.28 24.26 -11.08
C GLU A 62 -6.00 24.75 -10.39
N GLU A 63 -5.76 24.33 -9.14
CA GLU A 63 -4.62 24.79 -8.34
C GLU A 63 -3.31 24.05 -8.63
N ILE A 64 -3.37 22.72 -8.87
CA ILE A 64 -2.16 21.89 -8.99
C ILE A 64 -2.10 21.03 -10.27
N GLY A 65 -3.11 21.10 -11.14
CA GLY A 65 -3.11 20.46 -12.45
C GLY A 65 -3.35 18.95 -12.44
N LEU A 66 -3.66 18.32 -11.29
CA LEU A 66 -3.97 16.88 -11.22
C LEU A 66 -5.41 16.63 -11.67
N THR A 67 -5.59 15.60 -12.49
CA THR A 67 -6.88 15.21 -13.07
C THR A 67 -7.45 13.97 -12.37
N ASP A 68 -8.67 13.57 -12.74
CA ASP A 68 -9.29 12.36 -12.19
C ASP A 68 -8.52 11.07 -12.54
N ASP A 69 -7.73 11.08 -13.62
CA ASP A 69 -6.87 9.94 -14.00
C ASP A 69 -5.62 9.84 -13.10
N ASP A 70 -5.21 10.95 -12.45
CA ASP A 70 -4.05 11.01 -11.57
C ASP A 70 -4.40 10.77 -10.08
N LEU A 71 -5.70 10.71 -9.75
CA LEU A 71 -6.20 10.79 -8.38
C LEU A 71 -7.22 9.70 -8.03
N GLU A 72 -6.94 8.95 -6.98
CA GLU A 72 -7.90 8.05 -6.33
C GLU A 72 -8.41 8.68 -5.03
N LEU A 73 -9.75 8.82 -4.86
CA LEU A 73 -10.32 9.25 -3.59
C LEU A 73 -10.21 8.12 -2.56
N VAL A 74 -9.42 8.34 -1.51
CA VAL A 74 -9.19 7.37 -0.43
C VAL A 74 -10.20 7.54 0.69
N ARG A 75 -10.47 8.80 1.10
CA ARG A 75 -11.34 9.08 2.24
C ARG A 75 -11.93 10.48 2.20
N THR A 76 -13.20 10.55 2.61
CA THR A 76 -13.89 11.79 3.02
C THR A 76 -14.00 11.80 4.54
N GLY A 77 -13.59 12.89 5.19
CA GLY A 77 -13.66 13.06 6.64
C GLY A 77 -14.92 13.79 7.10
N GLU A 78 -15.21 13.70 8.40
CA GLU A 78 -16.22 14.54 9.04
C GLU A 78 -15.81 16.01 8.97
N THR A 79 -16.78 16.89 8.78
CA THR A 79 -16.56 18.34 8.71
C THR A 79 -16.02 18.93 10.00
N ILE A 80 -15.28 20.02 9.87
CA ILE A 80 -14.72 20.78 10.98
C ILE A 80 -15.15 22.25 10.87
N ASP A 81 -15.70 22.77 11.97
CA ASP A 81 -16.04 24.19 12.04
C ASP A 81 -14.79 25.00 12.45
N VAL A 82 -14.50 26.05 11.67
CA VAL A 82 -13.42 27.02 11.96
C VAL A 82 -14.09 28.39 12.06
N ASP A 83 -13.86 29.06 13.20
CA ASP A 83 -14.37 30.41 13.44
C ASP A 83 -13.24 31.28 14.01
N ASP A 84 -12.80 32.27 13.24
CA ASP A 84 -11.70 33.16 13.61
C ASP A 84 -11.82 34.56 12.98
N ALA A 85 -10.74 35.34 12.99
CA ALA A 85 -10.73 36.70 12.47
C ALA A 85 -10.90 36.80 10.93
N GLU A 86 -10.60 35.71 10.19
CA GLU A 86 -10.73 35.65 8.73
C GLU A 86 -12.14 35.21 8.31
N GLY A 87 -12.93 34.62 9.21
CA GLY A 87 -14.31 34.24 8.94
C GLY A 87 -14.78 32.98 9.67
N SER A 88 -15.98 32.54 9.30
CA SER A 88 -16.60 31.29 9.80
C SER A 88 -16.75 30.31 8.66
N PHE A 89 -16.09 29.16 8.77
CA PHE A 89 -16.02 28.14 7.72
C PHE A 89 -16.45 26.77 8.23
N VAL A 90 -17.06 25.99 7.33
CA VAL A 90 -17.24 24.54 7.49
C VAL A 90 -16.30 23.85 6.53
N VAL A 91 -15.24 23.23 7.05
CA VAL A 91 -14.19 22.57 6.28
C VAL A 91 -14.58 21.13 5.99
N HIS A 92 -14.56 20.74 4.72
CA HIS A 92 -14.79 19.38 4.23
C HIS A 92 -13.44 18.73 3.89
N PRO A 93 -12.92 17.79 4.72
CA PRO A 93 -11.62 17.17 4.48
C PRO A 93 -11.71 16.03 3.46
N PHE A 94 -10.74 15.96 2.55
CA PHE A 94 -10.57 14.88 1.59
C PHE A 94 -9.12 14.38 1.59
N LEU A 95 -8.95 13.07 1.40
CA LEU A 95 -7.66 12.45 1.11
C LEU A 95 -7.72 11.75 -0.24
N PHE A 96 -6.83 12.16 -1.13
CA PHE A 96 -6.57 11.50 -2.40
C PHE A 96 -5.21 10.82 -2.39
N GLU A 97 -5.08 9.70 -3.08
CA GLU A 97 -3.81 9.07 -3.44
C GLU A 97 -3.44 9.48 -4.87
N SER A 98 -2.14 9.67 -5.14
CA SER A 98 -1.62 9.95 -6.47
C SER A 98 -0.38 9.10 -6.73
N ASP A 99 -0.19 8.67 -7.98
CA ASP A 99 1.02 7.96 -8.42
C ASP A 99 2.11 8.92 -8.91
N THR A 100 1.84 10.25 -8.91
CA THR A 100 2.77 11.26 -9.37
C THR A 100 2.98 12.39 -8.36
N ARG A 101 4.18 12.96 -8.35
CA ARG A 101 4.50 14.23 -7.65
C ARG A 101 4.59 15.42 -8.57
N GLU A 102 4.40 15.21 -9.87
CA GLU A 102 4.45 16.31 -10.83
C GLU A 102 3.16 17.13 -10.74
N VAL A 103 3.29 18.39 -10.34
CA VAL A 103 2.17 19.31 -10.20
C VAL A 103 2.46 20.62 -10.95
N THR A 104 1.41 21.24 -11.48
CA THR A 104 1.48 22.55 -12.16
C THR A 104 0.62 23.53 -11.38
N THR A 105 1.26 24.49 -10.71
CA THR A 105 0.57 25.44 -9.84
C THR A 105 0.02 26.64 -10.58
N ASN A 106 -1.09 27.18 -10.09
CA ASN A 106 -1.66 28.44 -10.52
C ASN A 106 -1.15 29.64 -9.68
N GLU A 107 -1.72 30.84 -9.89
CA GLU A 107 -1.33 32.08 -9.20
C GLU A 107 -1.75 32.15 -7.73
N GLU A 108 -2.65 31.29 -7.28
CA GLU A 108 -3.12 31.23 -5.88
C GLU A 108 -2.11 30.58 -4.95
N LEU A 109 -1.14 29.87 -5.50
CA LEU A 109 -0.12 29.15 -4.76
C LEU A 109 1.25 29.84 -4.90
N ALA A 110 1.82 30.24 -3.76
CA ALA A 110 3.19 30.80 -3.71
C ALA A 110 4.27 29.71 -3.69
N ALA A 111 3.95 28.51 -3.18
CA ALA A 111 4.86 27.36 -3.12
C ALA A 111 4.05 26.07 -2.91
N VAL A 112 4.65 24.93 -3.26
CA VAL A 112 4.16 23.60 -2.96
C VAL A 112 5.32 22.72 -2.45
N GLU A 113 5.04 21.85 -1.49
CA GLU A 113 6.03 20.93 -0.94
C GLU A 113 5.40 19.58 -0.60
N TRP A 114 6.08 18.50 -0.96
CA TRP A 114 5.77 17.14 -0.51
C TRP A 114 6.48 16.89 0.82
N VAL A 115 5.71 16.75 1.89
CA VAL A 115 6.22 16.66 3.26
C VAL A 115 5.64 15.46 4.00
N ASP A 116 6.28 15.04 5.08
CA ASP A 116 5.64 14.16 6.05
C ASP A 116 4.50 14.93 6.74
N PRO A 117 3.31 14.34 6.93
CA PRO A 117 2.17 15.04 7.53
C PRO A 117 2.47 15.71 8.88
N THR A 118 3.40 15.17 9.68
CA THR A 118 3.83 15.76 10.95
C THR A 118 4.43 17.17 10.81
N ALA A 119 4.97 17.51 9.63
CA ALA A 119 5.44 18.86 9.33
C ALA A 119 4.32 19.93 9.39
N ILE A 120 3.04 19.53 9.33
CA ILE A 120 1.89 20.42 9.55
C ILE A 120 1.98 21.08 10.93
N ARG A 121 2.45 20.36 11.94
CA ARG A 121 2.54 20.83 13.34
C ARG A 121 3.67 21.86 13.56
N GLU A 122 4.67 21.85 12.68
CA GLU A 122 5.85 22.72 12.78
C GLU A 122 5.74 24.00 11.95
N ARG A 123 4.70 24.10 11.09
CA ARG A 123 4.54 25.19 10.13
C ARG A 123 3.46 26.17 10.55
N GLU A 124 3.58 27.38 10.01
CA GLU A 124 2.48 28.35 10.08
C GLU A 124 1.38 27.97 9.08
N THR A 125 0.38 27.23 9.57
CA THR A 125 -0.71 26.69 8.76
C THR A 125 -1.99 27.50 8.89
N VAL A 126 -2.97 27.23 8.01
CA VAL A 126 -4.37 27.60 8.24
C VAL A 126 -4.86 26.94 9.54
N PRO A 127 -5.85 27.54 10.24
CA PRO A 127 -6.33 27.00 11.51
C PRO A 127 -6.81 25.55 11.40
N ARG A 128 -6.51 24.77 12.42
CA ARG A 128 -6.95 23.37 12.58
C ARG A 128 -6.52 22.41 11.44
N LEU A 129 -5.45 22.74 10.68
CA LEU A 129 -5.03 21.90 9.54
C LEU A 129 -4.59 20.49 10.00
N TRP A 130 -3.90 20.36 11.15
CA TRP A 130 -3.55 19.06 11.70
C TRP A 130 -4.79 18.24 12.06
N GLU A 131 -5.79 18.87 12.72
CA GLU A 131 -7.04 18.20 13.03
C GLU A 131 -7.80 17.79 11.76
N THR A 132 -7.77 18.65 10.71
CA THR A 132 -8.33 18.33 9.38
C THR A 132 -7.65 17.12 8.77
N TRP A 133 -6.31 17.03 8.85
CA TRP A 133 -5.55 15.85 8.44
C TRP A 133 -6.01 14.60 9.19
N ARG A 134 -6.13 14.68 10.52
CA ARG A 134 -6.52 13.53 11.35
C ARG A 134 -7.92 12.96 11.02
N ARG A 135 -8.82 13.77 10.41
CA ARG A 135 -10.13 13.29 9.95
C ARG A 135 -10.05 12.36 8.74
N VAL A 136 -9.00 12.46 7.96
CA VAL A 136 -8.81 11.68 6.73
C VAL A 136 -7.60 10.75 6.78
N ALA A 137 -6.69 10.94 7.73
CA ALA A 137 -5.54 10.08 7.94
C ALA A 137 -5.94 8.61 8.19
N PRO A 138 -5.10 7.64 7.88
CA PRO A 138 -5.35 6.24 8.22
C PRO A 138 -5.44 6.04 9.74
N THR A 139 -6.15 5.00 10.14
CA THR A 139 -6.40 4.60 11.53
C THR A 139 -6.08 3.12 11.70
N VAL A 140 -6.01 2.63 12.95
CA VAL A 140 -5.89 1.18 13.24
C VAL A 140 -7.02 0.41 12.54
N GLU A 141 -8.23 0.98 12.52
CA GLU A 141 -9.38 0.37 11.84
C GLU A 141 -9.21 0.30 10.32
N THR A 142 -8.60 1.32 9.70
CA THR A 142 -8.21 1.27 8.28
C THR A 142 -7.31 0.07 8.00
N VAL A 143 -6.27 -0.14 8.82
CA VAL A 143 -5.35 -1.27 8.69
C VAL A 143 -6.07 -2.61 8.87
N ARG A 144 -6.98 -2.69 9.86
CA ARG A 144 -7.71 -3.92 10.21
C ARG A 144 -8.72 -4.33 9.14
N THR A 145 -9.43 -3.38 8.54
CA THR A 145 -10.61 -3.65 7.70
C THR A 145 -10.35 -3.57 6.20
N ASP A 146 -9.22 -3.04 5.76
CA ASP A 146 -8.90 -2.97 4.32
C ASP A 146 -8.86 -4.37 3.68
N ARG A 147 -9.62 -4.54 2.61
CA ARG A 147 -9.69 -5.78 1.80
C ARG A 147 -9.38 -5.51 0.33
N THR A 148 -9.09 -4.27 -0.03
CA THR A 148 -8.88 -3.82 -1.41
C THR A 148 -7.42 -3.70 -1.79
N HIS A 149 -6.53 -3.48 -0.80
CA HIS A 149 -5.10 -3.27 -1.05
C HIS A 149 -4.24 -4.47 -0.62
N GLY A 150 -3.05 -4.56 -1.19
CA GLY A 150 -2.06 -5.58 -0.85
C GLY A 150 -1.32 -5.29 0.47
N SER A 151 -0.65 -6.31 1.00
CA SER A 151 0.05 -6.27 2.30
C SER A 151 1.12 -5.17 2.40
N ALA A 152 1.79 -4.82 1.32
CA ALA A 152 2.78 -3.73 1.29
C ALA A 152 2.15 -2.36 1.57
N TRP A 153 1.02 -2.07 0.92
CA TRP A 153 0.25 -0.84 1.10
C TRP A 153 -0.31 -0.75 2.52
N ILE A 154 -0.94 -1.83 3.01
CA ILE A 154 -1.53 -1.88 4.37
C ILE A 154 -0.45 -1.69 5.44
N ALA A 155 0.73 -2.30 5.27
CA ALA A 155 1.84 -2.14 6.20
C ALA A 155 2.44 -0.71 6.19
N ALA A 156 2.40 0.00 5.06
CA ALA A 156 2.75 1.42 5.01
C ALA A 156 1.74 2.26 5.80
N ARG A 157 0.44 1.99 5.68
CA ARG A 157 -0.61 2.66 6.49
C ARG A 157 -0.41 2.44 7.99
N ALA A 158 0.01 1.25 8.42
CA ALA A 158 0.33 0.99 9.83
C ALA A 158 1.46 1.90 10.34
N LEU A 159 2.50 2.12 9.55
CA LEU A 159 3.58 3.06 9.90
C LEU A 159 3.10 4.51 9.97
N GLU A 160 2.20 4.93 9.08
CA GLU A 160 1.60 6.27 9.12
C GLU A 160 0.76 6.48 10.37
N VAL A 161 -0.08 5.49 10.76
CA VAL A 161 -0.84 5.53 12.02
C VAL A 161 0.09 5.67 13.21
N LEU A 162 1.16 4.86 13.26
CA LEU A 162 2.13 4.87 14.35
C LEU A 162 2.88 6.20 14.42
N ARG A 163 3.32 6.76 13.28
CA ARG A 163 3.95 8.09 13.17
C ARG A 163 3.05 9.18 13.74
N ASP A 164 1.80 9.22 13.28
CA ASP A 164 0.85 10.27 13.63
C ASP A 164 0.46 10.18 15.12
N ALA A 165 0.29 8.96 15.67
CA ALA A 165 0.04 8.75 17.08
C ALA A 165 1.22 9.23 17.96
N ALA A 166 2.45 8.90 17.56
CA ALA A 166 3.64 9.36 18.28
C ALA A 166 3.82 10.88 18.21
N ALA A 167 3.51 11.51 17.07
CA ALA A 167 3.57 12.96 16.92
C ALA A 167 2.55 13.68 17.81
N GLU A 168 1.37 13.11 18.05
CA GLU A 168 0.39 13.66 19.00
C GLU A 168 0.84 13.51 20.44
N ALA A 169 1.43 12.38 20.79
CA ALA A 169 1.89 12.05 22.13
C ALA A 169 3.10 12.88 22.59
N GLY A 170 3.92 13.41 21.70
CA GLY A 170 5.17 14.13 22.02
C GLY A 170 5.01 15.42 22.83
N GLU A 171 3.78 15.87 23.11
CA GLU A 171 3.51 17.06 23.91
C GLU A 171 3.32 16.77 25.42
N ASP A 172 2.98 15.52 25.81
CA ASP A 172 2.72 15.10 27.18
C ASP A 172 3.50 13.83 27.57
N ALA A 173 4.28 13.89 28.63
CA ALA A 173 5.18 12.81 29.07
C ALA A 173 4.47 11.52 29.54
N THR A 174 3.15 11.47 29.53
CA THR A 174 2.34 10.29 29.92
C THR A 174 2.01 9.37 28.78
N ASP A 175 2.33 9.71 27.53
CA ASP A 175 1.67 9.15 26.35
C ASP A 175 2.47 8.05 25.64
N TRP A 176 3.69 7.70 26.12
CA TRP A 176 4.45 6.59 25.54
C TRP A 176 3.71 5.25 25.64
N ASP A 177 3.05 4.99 26.76
CA ASP A 177 2.29 3.75 26.95
C ASP A 177 1.06 3.70 26.00
N ASP A 178 0.44 4.85 25.71
CA ASP A 178 -0.66 4.95 24.74
C ASP A 178 -0.16 4.66 23.31
N VAL A 179 1.03 5.19 22.94
CA VAL A 179 1.68 4.88 21.67
C VAL A 179 2.01 3.38 21.56
N LEU A 180 2.49 2.76 22.65
CA LEU A 180 2.70 1.31 22.68
C LEU A 180 1.39 0.54 22.56
N GLY A 181 0.30 1.04 23.11
CA GLY A 181 -1.04 0.49 22.90
C GLY A 181 -1.44 0.48 21.42
N VAL A 182 -1.28 1.62 20.75
CA VAL A 182 -1.51 1.73 19.28
C VAL A 182 -0.60 0.77 18.51
N ALA A 183 0.68 0.67 18.87
CA ALA A 183 1.62 -0.26 18.23
C ALA A 183 1.20 -1.71 18.41
N GLY A 184 0.70 -2.09 19.61
CA GLY A 184 0.13 -3.42 19.87
C GLY A 184 -1.10 -3.70 19.00
N ASP A 185 -2.03 -2.77 18.93
CA ASP A 185 -3.23 -2.88 18.11
C ASP A 185 -2.91 -3.01 16.61
N LEU A 186 -1.91 -2.27 16.11
CA LEU A 186 -1.44 -2.37 14.74
C LEU A 186 -0.76 -3.71 14.46
N ARG A 187 0.11 -4.19 15.35
CA ARG A 187 0.79 -5.48 15.23
C ARG A 187 -0.21 -6.63 15.08
N ASP A 188 -1.31 -6.55 15.83
CA ASP A 188 -2.32 -7.60 15.90
C ASP A 188 -3.49 -7.38 14.89
N ALA A 189 -3.49 -6.25 14.16
CA ALA A 189 -4.57 -5.89 13.24
C ALA A 189 -4.70 -6.85 12.04
N ARG A 190 -3.58 -7.38 11.54
CA ARG A 190 -3.51 -8.23 10.34
C ARG A 190 -2.57 -9.42 10.57
N PRO A 191 -3.01 -10.43 11.34
CA PRO A 191 -2.17 -11.57 11.71
C PRO A 191 -1.70 -12.42 10.53
N GLU A 192 -2.30 -12.28 9.34
CA GLU A 192 -1.88 -12.92 8.09
C GLU A 192 -0.76 -12.18 7.36
N MET A 193 -0.52 -10.91 7.71
CA MET A 193 0.43 -10.03 7.01
C MET A 193 1.65 -9.72 7.87
N ALA A 194 2.70 -10.52 7.74
CA ALA A 194 3.93 -10.37 8.50
C ALA A 194 4.54 -8.97 8.42
N ALA A 195 4.44 -8.30 7.26
CA ALA A 195 5.01 -6.97 7.05
C ALA A 195 4.44 -5.93 8.00
N VAL A 196 3.15 -6.01 8.37
CA VAL A 196 2.52 -5.06 9.32
C VAL A 196 3.20 -5.18 10.68
N ALA A 197 3.25 -6.38 11.23
CA ALA A 197 3.87 -6.64 12.54
C ALA A 197 5.38 -6.33 12.53
N ASN A 198 6.11 -6.76 11.51
CA ASN A 198 7.57 -6.59 11.43
C ASN A 198 7.99 -5.12 11.33
N ARG A 199 7.28 -4.31 10.54
CA ARG A 199 7.56 -2.87 10.41
C ARG A 199 7.27 -2.14 11.73
N VAL A 200 6.13 -2.39 12.35
CA VAL A 200 5.78 -1.82 13.67
C VAL A 200 6.82 -2.24 14.72
N ASN A 201 7.12 -3.54 14.85
CA ASN A 201 8.09 -4.06 15.81
C ASN A 201 9.47 -3.42 15.65
N ARG A 202 9.97 -3.27 14.41
CA ARG A 202 11.27 -2.68 14.12
C ARG A 202 11.35 -1.20 14.54
N VAL A 203 10.29 -0.43 14.29
CA VAL A 203 10.22 0.99 14.66
C VAL A 203 10.21 1.13 16.18
N VAL A 204 9.33 0.41 16.87
CA VAL A 204 9.20 0.48 18.34
C VAL A 204 10.46 -0.01 19.04
N ALA A 205 11.00 -1.18 18.68
CA ALA A 205 12.21 -1.74 19.28
C ALA A 205 13.41 -0.80 19.16
N GLY A 206 13.52 -0.06 18.06
CA GLY A 206 14.60 0.90 17.85
C GLY A 206 14.42 2.25 18.55
N SER A 207 13.21 2.56 19.03
CA SER A 207 12.89 3.85 19.62
C SER A 207 13.09 3.91 21.15
N ARG A 208 13.03 2.79 21.86
CA ARG A 208 13.16 2.68 23.32
C ARG A 208 14.58 3.00 23.82
N ARG A 209 14.90 4.26 24.14
CA ARG A 209 16.22 4.66 24.66
C ARG A 209 16.22 5.89 25.61
N GLY A 210 15.09 6.37 26.12
CA GLY A 210 15.07 7.50 27.09
C GLY A 210 13.88 8.46 26.93
N ASN A 211 14.05 9.72 27.31
CA ASN A 211 12.97 10.71 27.46
C ASN A 211 12.38 11.25 26.13
N ASP A 212 13.01 10.97 24.98
CA ASP A 212 12.60 11.48 23.66
C ASP A 212 12.09 10.33 22.79
N ASP A 213 11.40 9.35 23.38
CA ASP A 213 11.03 8.11 22.70
C ASP A 213 9.97 8.37 21.60
N CYS A 214 9.03 9.30 21.81
CA CYS A 214 8.00 9.65 20.81
C CYS A 214 8.60 10.36 19.59
N ASP A 215 9.44 11.37 19.76
CA ASP A 215 10.08 12.09 18.65
C ASP A 215 10.94 11.14 17.81
N ARG A 216 11.72 10.29 18.50
CA ARG A 216 12.53 9.27 17.85
C ARG A 216 11.68 8.26 17.11
N LEU A 217 10.49 7.93 17.64
CA LEU A 217 9.57 7.02 16.95
C LEU A 217 9.00 7.67 15.70
N VAL A 218 8.67 8.95 15.71
CA VAL A 218 8.24 9.72 14.52
C VAL A 218 9.33 9.65 13.44
N GLU A 219 10.58 10.02 13.79
CA GLU A 219 11.71 9.97 12.84
C GLU A 219 11.87 8.56 12.24
N ARG A 220 11.87 7.53 13.10
CA ARG A 220 12.02 6.15 12.65
C ARG A 220 10.84 5.63 11.83
N ALA A 221 9.63 6.08 12.11
CA ALA A 221 8.46 5.72 11.31
C ALA A 221 8.53 6.35 9.90
N ILE A 222 9.01 7.60 9.80
CA ILE A 222 9.27 8.30 8.53
C ILE A 222 10.35 7.55 7.73
N ASP A 223 11.48 7.22 8.35
CA ASP A 223 12.57 6.47 7.72
C ASP A 223 12.11 5.07 7.29
N ALA A 224 11.31 4.41 8.13
CA ALA A 224 10.76 3.10 7.83
C ALA A 224 9.77 3.12 6.66
N LEU A 225 8.96 4.18 6.53
CA LEU A 225 8.08 4.39 5.37
C LEU A 225 8.89 4.53 4.08
N ALA A 226 9.89 5.41 4.05
CA ALA A 226 10.75 5.59 2.89
C ALA A 226 11.46 4.27 2.51
N SER A 227 12.05 3.60 3.50
CA SER A 227 12.71 2.30 3.30
C SER A 227 11.77 1.20 2.82
N ALA A 228 10.48 1.24 3.22
CA ALA A 228 9.50 0.26 2.79
C ALA A 228 9.20 0.36 1.29
N PHE A 229 9.00 1.57 0.78
CA PHE A 229 8.78 1.79 -0.66
C PHE A 229 10.04 1.48 -1.47
N GLU A 230 11.24 1.88 -0.98
CA GLU A 230 12.50 1.53 -1.62
C GLU A 230 12.74 0.02 -1.66
N ALA A 231 12.36 -0.71 -0.61
CA ALA A 231 12.49 -2.16 -0.54
C ALA A 231 11.60 -2.87 -1.56
N ASP A 232 10.35 -2.44 -1.73
CA ASP A 232 9.43 -3.00 -2.71
C ASP A 232 9.95 -2.76 -4.15
N ASP A 233 10.41 -1.52 -4.45
CA ASP A 233 11.06 -1.18 -5.72
C ASP A 233 12.34 -2.01 -5.96
N ALA A 234 13.15 -2.22 -4.93
CA ALA A 234 14.40 -2.99 -5.04
C ALA A 234 14.12 -4.49 -5.22
N ALA A 235 13.09 -5.05 -4.56
CA ALA A 235 12.66 -6.43 -4.76
C ALA A 235 12.20 -6.66 -6.22
N ALA A 236 11.42 -5.72 -6.76
CA ALA A 236 11.00 -5.74 -8.17
C ALA A 236 12.21 -5.73 -9.12
N ARG A 237 13.21 -4.85 -8.87
CA ARG A 237 14.45 -4.80 -9.66
C ARG A 237 15.26 -6.07 -9.56
N THR A 238 15.33 -6.69 -8.37
CA THR A 238 16.01 -7.98 -8.17
C THR A 238 15.40 -9.06 -9.04
N ALA A 239 14.05 -9.21 -9.04
CA ALA A 239 13.34 -10.16 -9.89
C ALA A 239 13.61 -9.87 -11.38
N ALA A 240 13.43 -8.61 -11.82
CA ALA A 240 13.64 -8.24 -13.21
C ALA A 240 15.10 -8.48 -13.67
N THR A 241 16.09 -8.24 -12.81
CA THR A 241 17.49 -8.50 -13.12
C THR A 241 17.73 -9.99 -13.28
N ARG A 242 17.23 -10.82 -12.36
CA ARG A 242 17.34 -12.28 -12.44
C ARG A 242 16.80 -12.79 -13.77
N LEU A 243 15.58 -12.38 -14.15
CA LEU A 243 14.94 -12.84 -15.38
C LEU A 243 15.70 -12.38 -16.65
N ARG A 244 16.26 -11.16 -16.63
CA ARG A 244 17.10 -10.68 -17.75
C ARG A 244 18.37 -11.48 -17.90
N ASP A 245 19.06 -11.79 -16.80
CA ASP A 245 20.30 -12.57 -16.81
C ASP A 245 20.03 -13.99 -17.35
N ASP A 246 18.86 -14.54 -17.10
CA ASP A 246 18.42 -15.83 -17.66
C ASP A 246 17.91 -15.72 -19.10
N GLY A 247 17.80 -14.51 -19.66
CA GLY A 247 17.29 -14.26 -21.01
C GLY A 247 15.79 -14.50 -21.17
N THR A 248 15.02 -14.48 -20.08
CA THR A 248 13.58 -14.70 -20.05
C THR A 248 12.85 -13.56 -20.76
N THR A 249 11.94 -13.93 -21.72
CA THR A 249 11.11 -12.99 -22.46
C THR A 249 9.60 -13.29 -22.34
N ALA A 250 9.25 -14.39 -21.68
CA ALA A 250 7.86 -14.79 -21.42
C ALA A 250 7.70 -15.10 -19.93
N VAL A 251 6.76 -14.45 -19.28
CA VAL A 251 6.52 -14.53 -17.83
C VAL A 251 5.06 -14.87 -17.57
N ALA A 252 4.79 -15.62 -16.48
CA ALA A 252 3.45 -15.80 -15.98
C ALA A 252 3.29 -15.24 -14.57
N THR A 253 2.07 -14.80 -14.24
CA THR A 253 1.70 -14.29 -12.92
C THR A 253 0.23 -14.52 -12.59
N LEU A 254 -0.16 -14.19 -11.37
CA LEU A 254 -1.56 -14.16 -10.91
C LEU A 254 -1.79 -13.04 -9.89
N SER A 255 -3.06 -12.75 -9.66
CA SER A 255 -3.52 -11.79 -8.66
C SER A 255 -3.00 -10.37 -8.90
N ARG A 256 -3.04 -9.52 -7.87
CA ARG A 256 -2.72 -8.10 -7.93
C ARG A 256 -1.60 -7.78 -6.94
N SER A 257 -0.35 -7.97 -7.37
CA SER A 257 0.82 -7.58 -6.60
C SER A 257 1.47 -6.35 -7.20
N GLY A 258 1.55 -5.26 -6.45
CA GLY A 258 2.26 -4.03 -6.86
C GLY A 258 3.73 -4.32 -7.19
N THR A 259 4.42 -5.06 -6.33
CA THR A 259 5.84 -5.41 -6.52
C THR A 259 6.08 -6.25 -7.79
N VAL A 260 5.15 -7.18 -8.11
CA VAL A 260 5.23 -7.96 -9.37
C VAL A 260 4.93 -7.06 -10.57
N ARG A 261 3.96 -6.15 -10.48
CA ARG A 261 3.66 -5.17 -11.53
C ARG A 261 4.89 -4.31 -11.85
N GLU A 262 5.59 -3.80 -10.83
CA GLU A 262 6.85 -3.05 -10.99
C GLU A 262 7.96 -3.91 -11.62
N ALA A 263 8.08 -5.20 -11.26
CA ALA A 263 9.03 -6.10 -11.89
C ALA A 263 8.72 -6.31 -13.38
N ILE A 264 7.44 -6.47 -13.74
CA ILE A 264 6.99 -6.57 -15.14
C ILE A 264 7.28 -5.27 -15.89
N ALA A 265 6.95 -4.10 -15.33
CA ALA A 265 7.26 -2.81 -15.92
C ALA A 265 8.77 -2.64 -16.16
N ALA A 266 9.60 -3.03 -15.19
CA ALA A 266 11.05 -3.01 -15.35
C ALA A 266 11.55 -3.93 -16.47
N LEU A 267 10.89 -5.06 -16.74
CA LEU A 267 11.26 -5.96 -17.84
C LEU A 267 10.89 -5.39 -19.21
N THR A 268 9.87 -4.54 -19.31
CA THR A 268 9.42 -3.95 -20.58
C THR A 268 10.26 -2.74 -21.00
N THR A 269 10.80 -1.97 -20.05
CA THR A 269 11.53 -0.71 -20.32
C THR A 269 13.05 -0.88 -20.47
N ALA A 270 13.61 -2.07 -20.26
CA ALA A 270 15.05 -2.29 -20.19
C ALA A 270 15.75 -2.26 -21.55
N ASN A 271 16.98 -1.72 -21.57
CA ASN A 271 17.91 -1.91 -22.66
C ASN A 271 18.30 -3.41 -22.74
N GLY A 272 17.75 -4.14 -23.68
CA GLY A 272 17.97 -5.58 -23.85
C GLY A 272 16.84 -6.26 -24.61
N ARG A 273 16.54 -7.51 -24.26
CA ARG A 273 15.35 -8.21 -24.76
C ARG A 273 14.16 -7.81 -23.90
N PRO A 274 13.19 -7.05 -24.42
CA PRO A 274 12.00 -6.69 -23.66
C PRO A 274 11.13 -7.94 -23.42
N LEU A 275 10.24 -7.86 -22.43
CA LEU A 275 9.20 -8.85 -22.21
C LEU A 275 8.33 -8.93 -23.46
N ALA A 276 8.21 -10.12 -24.06
CA ALA A 276 7.43 -10.36 -25.27
C ALA A 276 6.04 -10.94 -24.96
N GLU A 277 5.95 -11.82 -23.95
CA GLU A 277 4.72 -12.51 -23.58
C GLU A 277 4.47 -12.40 -22.06
N LEU A 278 3.23 -12.10 -21.69
CA LEU A 278 2.76 -12.12 -20.31
C LEU A 278 1.50 -12.98 -20.21
N VAL A 279 1.57 -14.06 -19.42
CA VAL A 279 0.41 -14.88 -19.08
C VAL A 279 -0.10 -14.48 -17.71
N VAL A 280 -1.37 -14.12 -17.59
CA VAL A 280 -2.01 -13.73 -16.33
C VAL A 280 -3.17 -14.67 -16.04
N ALA A 281 -3.20 -15.29 -14.86
CA ALA A 281 -4.38 -15.97 -14.37
C ALA A 281 -5.44 -14.97 -13.92
N GLU A 282 -6.73 -15.24 -14.15
CA GLU A 282 -7.82 -14.34 -13.78
C GLU A 282 -7.97 -14.15 -12.27
N SER A 283 -7.42 -15.06 -11.46
CA SER A 283 -7.40 -15.05 -9.98
C SER A 283 -8.80 -15.13 -9.36
N ARG A 284 -9.46 -16.27 -9.61
CA ARG A 284 -10.74 -16.59 -8.97
C ARG A 284 -10.60 -16.67 -7.43
N PRO A 285 -11.65 -16.31 -6.65
CA PRO A 285 -12.98 -15.91 -7.14
C PRO A 285 -13.12 -14.42 -7.48
N GLU A 286 -12.28 -13.52 -6.97
CA GLU A 286 -12.43 -12.06 -7.07
C GLU A 286 -11.92 -11.47 -8.40
N ARG A 287 -11.19 -12.26 -9.19
CA ARG A 287 -10.72 -11.92 -10.54
C ARG A 287 -9.75 -10.73 -10.60
N GLU A 288 -8.92 -10.54 -9.59
CA GLU A 288 -7.96 -9.40 -9.54
C GLU A 288 -6.93 -9.43 -10.68
N GLY A 289 -6.61 -10.62 -11.21
CA GLY A 289 -5.71 -10.78 -12.34
C GLY A 289 -6.22 -10.13 -13.64
N VAL A 290 -7.53 -9.93 -13.77
CA VAL A 290 -8.10 -9.24 -14.94
C VAL A 290 -7.57 -7.81 -15.02
N GLY A 291 -7.59 -7.07 -13.90
CA GLY A 291 -7.05 -5.70 -13.84
C GLY A 291 -5.56 -5.62 -14.16
N VAL A 292 -4.79 -6.64 -13.76
CA VAL A 292 -3.35 -6.72 -14.11
C VAL A 292 -3.15 -6.96 -15.59
N ALA A 293 -3.95 -7.84 -16.21
CA ALA A 293 -3.89 -8.09 -17.65
C ALA A 293 -4.27 -6.83 -18.46
N GLU A 294 -5.32 -6.12 -18.04
CA GLU A 294 -5.74 -4.87 -18.68
C GLU A 294 -4.70 -3.76 -18.55
N TRP A 295 -4.10 -3.61 -17.36
CA TRP A 295 -3.00 -2.69 -17.15
C TRP A 295 -1.82 -3.03 -18.07
N ALA A 296 -1.36 -4.28 -18.09
CA ALA A 296 -0.23 -4.69 -18.90
C ALA A 296 -0.47 -4.48 -20.40
N ALA A 297 -1.70 -4.73 -20.87
CA ALA A 297 -2.06 -4.51 -22.27
C ALA A 297 -2.08 -3.03 -22.68
N ARG A 298 -2.26 -2.10 -21.71
CA ARG A 298 -2.22 -0.65 -22.00
C ARG A 298 -0.83 -0.07 -21.87
N GLU A 299 -0.06 -0.53 -20.86
CA GLU A 299 1.19 0.10 -20.46
C GLU A 299 2.44 -0.61 -20.98
N THR A 300 2.30 -1.76 -21.67
CA THR A 300 3.45 -2.52 -22.17
C THR A 300 3.26 -2.95 -23.60
N ASP A 301 4.37 -3.24 -24.30
CA ASP A 301 4.38 -3.80 -25.66
C ASP A 301 4.27 -5.34 -25.66
N ALA A 302 4.16 -6.00 -24.49
CA ALA A 302 4.06 -7.44 -24.38
C ALA A 302 2.72 -7.96 -24.90
N THR A 303 2.71 -9.13 -25.55
CA THR A 303 1.48 -9.86 -25.83
C THR A 303 0.90 -10.40 -24.53
N VAL A 304 -0.27 -9.94 -24.13
CA VAL A 304 -0.91 -10.35 -22.87
C VAL A 304 -1.93 -11.45 -23.13
N THR A 305 -1.79 -12.56 -22.39
CA THR A 305 -2.74 -13.69 -22.41
C THR A 305 -3.39 -13.81 -21.05
N LEU A 306 -4.70 -13.58 -20.97
CA LEU A 306 -5.51 -13.85 -19.78
C LEU A 306 -6.04 -15.29 -19.83
N THR A 307 -5.91 -16.04 -18.73
CA THR A 307 -6.40 -17.42 -18.62
C THR A 307 -7.03 -17.69 -17.27
N THR A 308 -7.75 -18.80 -17.14
CA THR A 308 -8.20 -19.30 -15.83
C THR A 308 -7.08 -20.11 -15.17
N GLU A 309 -7.15 -20.33 -13.83
CA GLU A 309 -6.19 -21.18 -13.12
C GLU A 309 -6.10 -22.60 -13.73
N ALA A 310 -7.23 -23.16 -14.14
CA ALA A 310 -7.28 -24.48 -14.80
C ALA A 310 -6.60 -24.49 -16.18
N GLY A 311 -6.53 -23.36 -16.86
CA GLY A 311 -5.87 -23.20 -18.15
C GLY A 311 -4.36 -22.98 -18.07
N LEU A 312 -3.80 -22.73 -16.90
CA LEU A 312 -2.39 -22.37 -16.70
C LEU A 312 -1.41 -23.39 -17.33
N PRO A 313 -1.49 -24.70 -17.08
CA PRO A 313 -0.52 -25.66 -17.66
C PRO A 313 -0.43 -25.56 -19.18
N THR A 314 -1.58 -25.44 -19.83
CA THR A 314 -1.65 -25.30 -21.29
C THR A 314 -1.13 -23.95 -21.77
N ALA A 315 -1.47 -22.85 -21.05
CA ALA A 315 -1.04 -21.51 -21.43
C ALA A 315 0.47 -21.33 -21.25
N LEU A 316 1.07 -21.84 -20.16
CA LEU A 316 2.50 -21.79 -19.91
C LEU A 316 3.28 -22.51 -21.03
N ALA A 317 2.88 -23.73 -21.36
CA ALA A 317 3.52 -24.52 -22.41
C ALA A 317 3.35 -23.88 -23.80
N ALA A 318 2.15 -23.36 -24.14
CA ALA A 318 1.88 -22.79 -25.46
C ALA A 318 2.56 -21.44 -25.70
N ARG A 319 2.97 -20.73 -24.64
CA ARG A 319 3.63 -19.41 -24.69
C ARG A 319 5.12 -19.45 -24.37
N ASP A 320 5.68 -20.65 -24.21
CA ASP A 320 7.09 -20.86 -23.88
C ASP A 320 7.53 -20.00 -22.68
N VAL A 321 6.70 -20.03 -21.61
CA VAL A 321 6.93 -19.25 -20.39
C VAL A 321 8.23 -19.70 -19.76
N GLY A 322 9.16 -18.75 -19.57
CA GLY A 322 10.49 -19.00 -19.00
C GLY A 322 10.60 -18.79 -17.51
N ALA A 323 9.66 -18.09 -16.88
CA ALA A 323 9.61 -17.91 -15.44
C ALA A 323 8.21 -17.53 -14.96
N VAL A 324 7.92 -17.82 -13.68
CA VAL A 324 6.73 -17.37 -12.97
C VAL A 324 7.13 -16.37 -11.90
N LEU A 325 6.42 -15.24 -11.82
CA LEU A 325 6.52 -14.26 -10.74
C LEU A 325 5.23 -14.23 -9.95
N VAL A 326 5.32 -14.36 -8.63
CA VAL A 326 4.17 -14.23 -7.72
C VAL A 326 4.50 -13.25 -6.60
N GLY A 327 3.50 -12.55 -6.07
CA GLY A 327 3.65 -11.81 -4.82
C GLY A 327 3.73 -12.76 -3.62
N ALA A 328 3.84 -12.16 -2.44
CA ALA A 328 3.63 -12.85 -1.17
C ALA A 328 2.92 -11.92 -0.19
N ASP A 329 1.97 -12.43 0.56
CA ASP A 329 1.41 -11.74 1.73
C ASP A 329 2.28 -12.02 2.95
N SER A 330 2.81 -13.24 3.06
CA SER A 330 3.85 -13.58 4.01
C SER A 330 4.69 -14.77 3.54
N ILE A 331 5.88 -14.90 4.14
CA ILE A 331 6.84 -16.00 3.91
C ILE A 331 7.15 -16.61 5.26
N ARG A 332 7.00 -17.92 5.37
CA ARG A 332 7.30 -18.65 6.60
C ARG A 332 8.81 -18.84 6.78
N PRO A 333 9.32 -19.03 8.00
CA PRO A 333 10.75 -19.27 8.25
C PRO A 333 11.33 -20.48 7.52
N ASN A 334 10.49 -21.46 7.12
CA ASN A 334 10.86 -22.62 6.32
C ASN A 334 10.80 -22.38 4.80
N GLY A 335 10.51 -21.15 4.37
CA GLY A 335 10.43 -20.78 2.96
C GLY A 335 9.06 -20.99 2.29
N ASP A 336 8.06 -21.53 2.99
CA ASP A 336 6.70 -21.60 2.44
C ASP A 336 6.14 -20.20 2.19
N VAL A 337 5.51 -19.99 1.03
CA VAL A 337 4.92 -18.73 0.63
C VAL A 337 3.41 -18.74 0.87
N VAL A 338 2.91 -17.77 1.62
CA VAL A 338 1.47 -17.49 1.75
C VAL A 338 1.10 -16.39 0.76
N ASN A 339 0.18 -16.70 -0.13
CA ASN A 339 -0.28 -15.74 -1.13
C ASN A 339 -1.71 -16.09 -1.58
N LYS A 340 -2.28 -15.28 -2.47
CA LYS A 340 -3.62 -15.48 -3.06
C LYS A 340 -3.80 -16.92 -3.55
N THR A 341 -4.98 -17.47 -3.30
CA THR A 341 -5.40 -18.79 -3.82
C THR A 341 -5.24 -18.86 -5.34
N GLY A 342 -4.71 -19.98 -5.84
CA GLY A 342 -4.28 -20.18 -7.22
C GLY A 342 -2.75 -20.18 -7.38
N THR A 343 -2.01 -19.59 -6.42
CA THR A 343 -0.54 -19.58 -6.42
C THR A 343 0.03 -20.99 -6.45
N ARG A 344 -0.50 -21.90 -5.64
CA ARG A 344 -0.04 -23.28 -5.61
C ARG A 344 -0.36 -24.05 -6.89
N VAL A 345 -1.49 -23.76 -7.52
CA VAL A 345 -1.84 -24.34 -8.83
C VAL A 345 -0.86 -23.87 -9.90
N LEU A 346 -0.54 -22.57 -9.92
CA LEU A 346 0.47 -22.01 -10.82
C LEU A 346 1.86 -22.59 -10.55
N ALA A 347 2.25 -22.73 -9.28
CA ALA A 347 3.51 -23.34 -8.89
C ALA A 347 3.63 -24.81 -9.31
N LEU A 348 2.56 -25.61 -9.18
CA LEU A 348 2.53 -26.99 -9.64
C LEU A 348 2.62 -27.07 -11.18
N ALA A 349 1.95 -26.18 -11.89
CA ALA A 349 2.04 -26.11 -13.35
C ALA A 349 3.45 -25.72 -13.84
N ALA A 350 4.08 -24.78 -13.15
CA ALA A 350 5.46 -24.38 -13.43
C ALA A 350 6.45 -25.52 -13.16
N TRP A 351 6.30 -26.21 -12.00
CA TRP A 351 7.13 -27.35 -11.64
C TRP A 351 7.04 -28.52 -12.63
N ASP A 352 5.82 -28.84 -13.12
CA ASP A 352 5.60 -29.88 -14.13
C ASP A 352 6.29 -29.57 -15.48
N LEU A 353 6.52 -28.30 -15.77
CA LEU A 353 7.13 -27.81 -17.01
C LEU A 353 8.61 -27.40 -16.84
N ASP A 354 9.23 -27.65 -15.68
CA ASP A 354 10.59 -27.21 -15.34
C ASP A 354 10.77 -25.67 -15.47
N VAL A 355 9.71 -24.90 -15.20
CA VAL A 355 9.73 -23.43 -15.22
C VAL A 355 9.98 -22.89 -13.81
N PRO A 356 11.00 -22.05 -13.56
CA PRO A 356 11.28 -21.54 -12.25
C PRO A 356 10.18 -20.55 -11.77
N LEU A 357 9.86 -20.61 -10.47
CA LEU A 357 8.95 -19.70 -9.78
C LEU A 357 9.68 -18.87 -8.73
N TYR A 358 9.55 -17.56 -8.83
CA TYR A 358 10.09 -16.62 -7.85
C TYR A 358 8.97 -15.85 -7.15
N ALA A 359 9.01 -15.82 -5.82
CA ALA A 359 8.23 -14.87 -5.05
C ALA A 359 8.95 -13.50 -5.04
N VAL A 360 8.20 -12.40 -5.25
CA VAL A 360 8.74 -11.04 -5.28
C VAL A 360 8.13 -10.25 -4.13
N ALA A 361 8.94 -9.96 -3.13
CA ALA A 361 8.45 -9.35 -1.89
C ALA A 361 9.59 -8.74 -1.08
N SER A 362 9.33 -7.68 -0.31
CA SER A 362 10.31 -7.21 0.67
C SER A 362 10.54 -8.27 1.76
N LYS A 363 11.74 -8.31 2.35
CA LYS A 363 12.05 -9.23 3.47
C LYS A 363 11.16 -9.01 4.70
N ASP A 364 10.49 -7.82 4.79
CA ASP A 364 9.52 -7.56 5.86
C ASP A 364 8.33 -8.53 5.85
N LYS A 365 8.10 -9.23 4.75
CA LYS A 365 7.06 -10.27 4.65
C LYS A 365 7.49 -11.64 5.21
N VAL A 366 8.73 -11.78 5.67
CA VAL A 366 9.19 -13.01 6.34
C VAL A 366 8.71 -13.00 7.80
N TRP A 367 7.99 -14.06 8.22
CA TRP A 367 7.55 -14.21 9.60
C TRP A 367 8.74 -14.31 10.57
N PRO A 368 8.61 -13.72 11.78
CA PRO A 368 9.59 -13.95 12.85
C PRO A 368 9.75 -15.44 13.17
N ALA A 369 10.98 -15.86 13.44
CA ALA A 369 11.22 -17.19 14.00
C ALA A 369 10.57 -17.29 15.39
N SER A 370 9.85 -18.39 15.65
CA SER A 370 9.30 -18.69 16.98
C SER A 370 10.16 -19.71 17.70
N ASP A 371 10.36 -19.51 19.01
CA ASP A 371 11.13 -20.45 19.84
C ASP A 371 10.49 -21.85 19.81
N GLY A 372 11.06 -22.73 19.00
CA GLY A 372 10.80 -24.16 18.99
C GLY A 372 9.49 -24.65 18.37
N ARG A 373 8.75 -23.79 17.69
CA ARG A 373 7.61 -24.18 16.84
C ARG A 373 7.75 -23.53 15.48
N ASP A 374 7.88 -24.33 14.44
CA ASP A 374 7.74 -23.90 13.02
C ASP A 374 6.30 -23.40 12.69
N ALA A 375 5.54 -23.02 13.70
CA ALA A 375 4.19 -22.55 13.57
C ALA A 375 4.18 -21.04 13.28
N ALA A 376 4.48 -20.68 12.03
CA ALA A 376 3.87 -19.46 11.48
C ALA A 376 2.35 -19.53 11.77
N PRO A 377 1.68 -18.39 12.02
CA PRO A 377 0.24 -18.36 12.22
C PRO A 377 -0.46 -19.21 11.16
N ALA A 378 -1.47 -19.97 11.55
CA ALA A 378 -2.33 -20.61 10.56
C ALA A 378 -2.77 -19.55 9.56
N VAL A 379 -2.77 -19.90 8.27
CA VAL A 379 -3.38 -19.00 7.27
C VAL A 379 -4.79 -18.72 7.78
N PRO A 380 -5.19 -17.45 8.00
CA PRO A 380 -6.52 -17.17 8.48
C PRO A 380 -7.54 -17.81 7.54
N ASP A 381 -8.56 -18.41 8.12
CA ASP A 381 -9.72 -18.91 7.40
C ASP A 381 -10.56 -17.71 6.93
N VAL A 382 -9.98 -16.91 6.02
CA VAL A 382 -10.64 -15.78 5.38
C VAL A 382 -11.13 -16.28 4.04
N ASP A 383 -12.41 -16.56 3.98
CA ASP A 383 -13.06 -16.90 2.73
C ASP A 383 -13.44 -15.63 1.96
N SER A 384 -13.24 -15.68 0.64
CA SER A 384 -13.87 -14.74 -0.27
C SER A 384 -15.40 -14.90 -0.24
N PRO A 385 -16.17 -13.87 -0.63
CA PRO A 385 -17.63 -13.97 -0.63
C PRO A 385 -18.13 -15.20 -1.38
N ALA A 386 -19.01 -15.98 -0.75
CA ALA A 386 -19.48 -17.26 -1.30
C ALA A 386 -20.19 -17.07 -2.66
N ASP A 387 -20.88 -15.95 -2.85
CA ASP A 387 -21.57 -15.58 -4.10
C ASP A 387 -20.62 -15.34 -5.27
N ALA A 388 -19.34 -15.05 -5.02
CA ALA A 388 -18.32 -15.00 -6.07
C ALA A 388 -18.01 -16.37 -6.71
N VAL A 389 -18.38 -17.46 -6.02
CA VAL A 389 -18.23 -18.83 -6.51
C VAL A 389 -19.57 -19.44 -6.91
N TYR A 390 -20.60 -19.24 -6.10
CA TYR A 390 -21.93 -19.79 -6.31
C TYR A 390 -23.02 -18.83 -5.83
N ASP A 391 -23.91 -18.43 -6.74
CA ASP A 391 -25.03 -17.51 -6.53
C ASP A 391 -26.42 -18.16 -6.78
N GLY A 392 -26.48 -19.51 -6.82
CA GLY A 392 -27.71 -20.25 -7.05
C GLY A 392 -28.52 -20.53 -5.79
N ASP A 393 -29.77 -21.02 -5.98
CA ASP A 393 -30.74 -21.24 -4.90
C ASP A 393 -30.59 -22.60 -4.16
N ALA A 394 -29.67 -23.48 -4.59
CA ALA A 394 -29.47 -24.79 -3.96
C ALA A 394 -28.59 -24.65 -2.70
N GLU A 395 -28.84 -25.51 -1.70
CA GLU A 395 -28.00 -25.61 -0.51
C GLU A 395 -26.64 -26.27 -0.88
N VAL A 396 -25.62 -25.43 -1.12
CA VAL A 396 -24.26 -25.85 -1.46
C VAL A 396 -23.29 -25.22 -0.47
N THR A 397 -22.38 -26.03 0.09
CA THR A 397 -21.27 -25.51 0.88
C THR A 397 -20.18 -24.98 -0.05
N VAL A 398 -19.89 -23.69 0.04
CA VAL A 398 -18.81 -23.04 -0.70
C VAL A 398 -17.55 -23.02 0.14
N HIS A 399 -16.42 -23.39 -0.46
CA HIS A 399 -15.08 -23.25 0.10
C HIS A 399 -14.27 -22.35 -0.85
N ALA A 400 -14.00 -21.12 -0.43
CA ALA A 400 -13.37 -20.10 -1.26
C ALA A 400 -12.28 -19.35 -0.46
N PRO A 401 -11.19 -20.03 -0.04
CA PRO A 401 -10.15 -19.39 0.74
C PRO A 401 -9.48 -18.27 -0.06
N THR A 402 -9.27 -17.13 0.58
CA THR A 402 -8.58 -15.99 -0.06
C THR A 402 -7.10 -16.27 -0.22
N PHE A 403 -6.48 -16.91 0.76
CA PHE A 403 -5.05 -17.22 0.79
C PHE A 403 -4.80 -18.72 0.90
N GLU A 404 -3.65 -19.13 0.38
CA GLU A 404 -3.16 -20.50 0.51
C GLU A 404 -1.65 -20.56 0.76
N VAL A 405 -1.16 -21.73 1.15
CA VAL A 405 0.27 -22.00 1.34
C VAL A 405 0.83 -22.72 0.12
N THR A 406 1.85 -22.13 -0.50
CA THR A 406 2.69 -22.78 -1.49
C THR A 406 3.96 -23.30 -0.81
N PRO A 407 4.22 -24.62 -0.82
CA PRO A 407 5.41 -25.20 -0.21
C PRO A 407 6.71 -24.64 -0.79
N ALA A 408 7.72 -24.42 0.04
CA ALA A 408 9.06 -23.97 -0.36
C ALA A 408 9.66 -24.82 -1.50
N ALA A 409 9.39 -26.11 -1.53
CA ALA A 409 9.88 -27.00 -2.59
C ALA A 409 9.35 -26.68 -4.01
N LEU A 410 8.36 -25.80 -4.14
CA LEU A 410 7.81 -25.31 -5.40
C LEU A 410 8.23 -23.85 -5.71
N VAL A 411 9.15 -23.27 -4.92
CA VAL A 411 9.61 -21.90 -5.02
C VAL A 411 11.12 -21.90 -5.20
N ASP A 412 11.63 -21.36 -6.30
CA ASP A 412 13.06 -21.37 -6.62
C ASP A 412 13.83 -20.25 -5.92
N GLY A 413 13.14 -19.30 -5.30
CA GLY A 413 13.71 -18.26 -4.46
C GLY A 413 12.78 -17.10 -4.22
N VAL A 414 13.17 -16.24 -3.28
CA VAL A 414 12.45 -15.00 -2.96
C VAL A 414 13.30 -13.81 -3.38
N ALA A 415 12.84 -13.07 -4.37
CA ALA A 415 13.48 -11.83 -4.82
C ALA A 415 13.11 -10.70 -3.86
N THR A 416 14.11 -10.13 -3.18
CA THR A 416 13.95 -9.09 -2.17
C THR A 416 14.90 -7.91 -2.43
N GLU A 417 14.81 -6.86 -1.62
CA GLU A 417 15.76 -5.75 -1.60
C GLU A 417 17.19 -6.17 -1.20
N ALA A 418 17.34 -7.32 -0.56
CA ALA A 418 18.64 -7.90 -0.20
C ALA A 418 19.20 -8.88 -1.26
N GLY A 419 18.51 -9.02 -2.40
CA GLY A 419 18.82 -9.98 -3.44
C GLY A 419 17.89 -11.19 -3.41
N LEU A 420 18.26 -12.24 -4.14
CA LEU A 420 17.51 -13.50 -4.16
C LEU A 420 17.85 -14.31 -2.90
N LEU A 421 16.87 -14.50 -2.03
CA LEU A 421 17.03 -15.27 -0.78
C LEU A 421 16.80 -16.75 -1.04
N ASP A 422 17.68 -17.55 -0.46
CA ASP A 422 17.51 -18.99 -0.27
C ASP A 422 16.97 -19.31 1.14
N ASP A 423 16.75 -20.59 1.44
CA ASP A 423 16.24 -21.06 2.73
C ASP A 423 17.08 -20.62 3.93
N ALA A 424 18.42 -20.49 3.77
CA ALA A 424 19.29 -20.08 4.87
C ALA A 424 19.13 -18.59 5.17
N ALA A 425 19.11 -17.77 4.13
CA ALA A 425 18.90 -16.32 4.22
C ALA A 425 17.49 -15.98 4.76
N ILE A 426 16.45 -16.74 4.37
CA ILE A 426 15.10 -16.57 4.92
C ILE A 426 15.11 -16.82 6.46
N ARG A 427 15.80 -17.86 6.95
CA ARG A 427 15.91 -18.12 8.39
C ARG A 427 16.67 -17.03 9.15
N GLU A 428 17.70 -16.42 8.54
CA GLU A 428 18.43 -15.29 9.14
C GLU A 428 17.52 -14.06 9.26
N VAL A 429 16.74 -13.76 8.23
CA VAL A 429 15.74 -12.67 8.27
C VAL A 429 14.69 -12.94 9.35
N ALA A 430 14.16 -14.16 9.43
CA ALA A 430 13.18 -14.55 10.44
C ALA A 430 13.71 -14.37 11.88
N ALA A 431 14.99 -14.73 12.13
CA ALA A 431 15.64 -14.52 13.41
C ALA A 431 15.80 -13.04 13.78
N ALA A 432 16.15 -12.19 12.79
CA ALA A 432 16.24 -10.74 12.99
C ALA A 432 14.86 -10.13 13.32
N HIS A 433 13.79 -10.58 12.67
CA HIS A 433 12.42 -10.13 12.99
C HIS A 433 11.98 -10.57 14.39
N ALA A 434 12.32 -11.79 14.83
CA ALA A 434 12.05 -12.27 16.18
C ALA A 434 12.71 -11.38 17.25
N ALA A 435 13.96 -10.96 17.03
CA ALA A 435 14.66 -10.05 17.94
C ALA A 435 13.95 -8.68 18.07
N ASN A 436 13.32 -8.17 17.00
CA ASN A 436 12.57 -6.92 17.04
C ASN A 436 11.19 -7.06 17.70
N ALA A 437 10.62 -8.27 17.79
CA ALA A 437 9.28 -8.48 18.34
C ALA A 437 9.21 -8.49 19.88
N SER A 438 10.35 -8.60 20.57
CA SER A 438 10.45 -8.76 22.04
C SER A 438 10.12 -7.50 22.88
N TRP A 439 9.77 -6.38 22.27
CA TRP A 439 9.44 -5.14 23.00
C TRP A 439 8.12 -5.21 23.78
N GLY A 440 7.22 -6.14 23.43
CA GLY A 440 5.91 -6.33 24.06
C GLY A 440 5.87 -7.43 25.13
N GLU A 441 7.02 -8.03 25.50
CA GLU A 441 7.14 -9.09 26.50
C GLU A 441 7.42 -8.56 27.90
#